data_3e0258f89caff8d9ec8823770fae407b
#
_entry.id   3e0258f89caff8d9ec8823770fae407b
#
_cell.length_a   1.000
_cell.length_b   1.000
_cell.length_c   1.000
_cell.angle_alpha   90.00
_cell.angle_beta   90.00
_cell.angle_gamma   90.00
#
_symmetry.space_group_name_H-M   'P 1'
#
loop_
_entity.id
_entity.type
_entity.pdbx_description
1 polymer ?
#
loop_
_entity_poly.entity_id
_entity_poly.type
_entity_poly.pdbx_seq_one_letter_code
_entity_poly.pdbx_strand_id
1 'polypeptide(L)'
;MVKRKSILKRLIWTLTVIFVLMNIVAIFHAYKFTHVAEDKTEKTKDPKKLTARQKISTLIFGVSNPRPANDKFPSTDFETVNLSSNRRIECWNVKVSNPKGTVILFHGFSGQKSSMLDKAEILREQGFNTLLVDFMGSGGSEGNQTTIGFLEAEQVKTC
;
A
#
# COMPACT_ATOMS: atom_id res chain seq x y z
N MET A 1 48.39 -18.73 23.18
CA MET A 1 46.93 -18.81 23.43
C MET A 1 46.21 -17.46 23.45
N VAL A 2 46.82 -16.37 23.87
CA VAL A 2 46.21 -15.02 24.01
C VAL A 2 45.77 -14.42 22.66
N LYS A 3 46.55 -14.50 21.57
CA LYS A 3 46.23 -13.97 20.23
C LYS A 3 44.94 -14.57 19.64
N ARG A 4 44.68 -15.87 19.85
CA ARG A 4 43.49 -16.55 19.31
C ARG A 4 42.18 -16.07 19.93
N LYS A 5 42.20 -15.79 21.26
CA LYS A 5 41.04 -15.22 21.97
C LYS A 5 40.71 -13.79 21.51
N SER A 6 41.74 -12.99 21.18
CA SER A 6 41.54 -11.63 20.67
C SER A 6 40.95 -11.63 19.24
N ILE A 7 41.39 -12.53 18.39
CA ILE A 7 40.85 -12.68 17.03
C ILE A 7 39.36 -13.11 17.10
N LEU A 8 39.03 -14.09 17.89
CA LEU A 8 37.66 -14.55 18.08
C LEU A 8 36.74 -13.43 18.60
N LYS A 9 37.18 -12.63 19.57
CA LYS A 9 36.46 -11.46 20.06
C LYS A 9 36.19 -10.43 18.95
N ARG A 10 37.21 -10.13 18.13
CA ARG A 10 37.06 -9.20 17.00
C ARG A 10 36.08 -9.74 15.95
N LEU A 11 36.16 -11.04 15.65
CA LEU A 11 35.23 -11.68 14.70
C LEU A 11 33.78 -11.60 15.21
N ILE A 12 33.55 -11.95 16.47
CA ILE A 12 32.21 -11.85 17.09
C ILE A 12 31.72 -10.40 17.03
N TRP A 13 32.54 -9.43 17.40
CA TRP A 13 32.19 -8.01 17.31
C TRP A 13 31.81 -7.58 15.88
N THR A 14 32.60 -7.96 14.91
CA THR A 14 32.33 -7.65 13.50
C THR A 14 30.99 -8.26 13.04
N LEU A 15 30.75 -9.53 13.37
CA LEU A 15 29.49 -10.20 13.04
C LEU A 15 28.29 -9.54 13.75
N THR A 16 28.46 -9.15 15.00
CA THR A 16 27.41 -8.42 15.74
C THR A 16 27.09 -7.07 15.09
N VAL A 17 28.12 -6.30 14.69
CA VAL A 17 27.94 -5.03 14.00
C VAL A 17 27.22 -5.23 12.66
N ILE A 18 27.64 -6.20 11.87
CA ILE A 18 26.97 -6.52 10.60
C ILE A 18 25.50 -6.90 10.82
N PHE A 19 25.23 -7.74 11.83
CA PHE A 19 23.88 -8.15 12.17
C PHE A 19 23.00 -6.95 12.56
N VAL A 20 23.51 -6.04 13.38
CA VAL A 20 22.80 -4.82 13.77
C VAL A 20 22.53 -3.93 12.56
N LEU A 21 23.52 -3.71 11.70
CA LEU A 21 23.35 -2.90 10.48
C LEU A 21 22.31 -3.51 9.54
N MET A 22 22.30 -4.83 9.35
CA MET A 22 21.28 -5.51 8.53
C MET A 22 19.89 -5.32 9.12
N ASN A 23 19.72 -5.38 10.43
CA ASN A 23 18.41 -5.14 11.07
C ASN A 23 17.96 -3.68 10.91
N ILE A 24 18.86 -2.71 11.01
CA ILE A 24 18.54 -1.30 10.74
C ILE A 24 18.03 -1.13 9.31
N VAL A 25 18.72 -1.70 8.32
CA VAL A 25 18.28 -1.66 6.92
C VAL A 25 16.90 -2.33 6.76
N ALA A 26 16.69 -3.50 7.37
CA ALA A 26 15.41 -4.21 7.32
C ALA A 26 14.25 -3.37 7.91
N ILE A 27 14.48 -2.65 9.01
CA ILE A 27 13.49 -1.75 9.60
C ILE A 27 13.12 -0.62 8.63
N PHE A 28 14.10 0.01 7.97
CA PHE A 28 13.83 1.04 6.96
C PHE A 28 13.01 0.51 5.78
N HIS A 29 13.33 -0.69 5.31
CA HIS A 29 12.58 -1.34 4.23
C HIS A 29 11.15 -1.65 4.65
N ALA A 30 10.95 -2.24 5.82
CA ALA A 30 9.63 -2.55 6.36
C ALA A 30 8.79 -1.28 6.53
N TYR A 31 9.37 -0.22 7.07
CA TYR A 31 8.68 1.07 7.22
C TYR A 31 8.24 1.63 5.86
N LYS A 32 9.15 1.74 4.89
CA LYS A 32 8.83 2.27 3.56
C LYS A 32 7.88 1.38 2.75
N PHE A 33 7.86 0.09 3.01
CA PHE A 33 6.93 -0.83 2.38
C PHE A 33 5.51 -0.67 2.90
N THR A 34 5.37 -0.43 4.20
CA THR A 34 4.06 -0.30 4.86
C THR A 34 3.53 1.12 4.91
N HIS A 35 4.36 2.14 4.67
CA HIS A 35 3.95 3.55 4.72
C HIS A 35 4.04 4.19 3.35
N VAL A 36 3.01 4.95 3.01
CA VAL A 36 2.96 5.73 1.76
C VAL A 36 3.49 7.13 2.01
N ALA A 37 4.22 7.67 1.04
CA ALA A 37 4.67 9.06 1.07
C ALA A 37 3.52 9.98 0.66
N GLU A 38 3.22 10.99 1.48
CA GLU A 38 2.16 11.97 1.22
C GLU A 38 2.58 13.03 0.20
N ASP A 39 3.88 13.26 0.07
CA ASP A 39 4.43 14.21 -0.90
C ASP A 39 4.42 13.63 -2.33
N LYS A 40 4.58 14.52 -3.33
CA LYS A 40 4.73 14.20 -4.76
C LYS A 40 6.00 13.38 -5.06
N THR A 41 6.30 12.42 -4.21
CA THR A 41 7.44 11.52 -4.35
C THR A 41 7.18 10.61 -5.55
N GLU A 42 8.08 10.66 -6.54
CA GLU A 42 7.98 9.72 -7.65
C GLU A 42 8.13 8.29 -7.16
N LYS A 43 7.27 7.41 -7.65
CA LYS A 43 7.39 5.97 -7.43
C LYS A 43 8.77 5.50 -7.89
N THR A 44 9.43 4.68 -7.09
CA THR A 44 10.71 4.08 -7.49
C THR A 44 10.55 3.38 -8.83
N LYS A 45 11.36 3.79 -9.81
CA LYS A 45 11.33 3.26 -11.18
C LYS A 45 11.65 1.75 -11.19
N ASP A 46 11.26 1.09 -12.29
CA ASP A 46 11.63 -0.31 -12.54
C ASP A 46 13.14 -0.53 -12.24
N PRO A 47 13.50 -1.57 -11.45
CA PRO A 47 14.88 -1.87 -11.10
C PRO A 47 15.84 -1.95 -12.30
N LYS A 48 15.33 -2.34 -13.47
CA LYS A 48 16.11 -2.39 -14.72
C LYS A 48 16.53 -1.02 -15.24
N LYS A 49 15.76 0.03 -14.88
CA LYS A 49 15.97 1.42 -15.33
C LYS A 49 16.76 2.27 -14.32
N LEU A 50 17.13 1.69 -13.16
CA LEU A 50 17.89 2.39 -12.14
C LEU A 50 19.38 2.41 -12.47
N THR A 51 20.01 3.57 -12.25
CA THR A 51 21.48 3.70 -12.26
C THR A 51 22.10 2.93 -11.08
N ALA A 52 23.39 2.63 -11.13
CA ALA A 52 24.10 1.95 -10.04
C ALA A 52 23.94 2.67 -8.68
N ARG A 53 24.04 4.02 -8.67
CA ARG A 53 23.85 4.83 -7.46
C ARG A 53 22.42 4.70 -6.91
N GLN A 54 21.41 4.74 -7.79
CA GLN A 54 20.01 4.56 -7.39
C GLN A 54 19.74 3.15 -6.85
N LYS A 55 20.35 2.11 -7.45
CA LYS A 55 20.26 0.73 -6.95
C LYS A 55 20.81 0.61 -5.53
N ILE A 56 22.00 1.17 -5.27
CA ILE A 56 22.60 1.18 -3.94
C ILE A 56 21.74 1.95 -2.95
N SER A 57 21.25 3.14 -3.33
CA SER A 57 20.35 3.92 -2.49
C SER A 57 19.06 3.15 -2.16
N THR A 58 18.43 2.52 -3.15
CA THR A 58 17.23 1.71 -2.94
C THR A 58 17.52 0.49 -2.06
N LEU A 59 18.69 -0.14 -2.22
CA LEU A 59 19.10 -1.28 -1.41
C LEU A 59 19.27 -0.90 0.07
N ILE A 60 19.76 0.30 0.37
CA ILE A 60 20.00 0.75 1.75
C ILE A 60 18.73 1.37 2.35
N PHE A 61 18.05 2.25 1.62
CA PHE A 61 16.95 3.07 2.12
C PHE A 61 15.54 2.58 1.72
N GLY A 62 15.45 1.51 0.94
CA GLY A 62 14.18 0.96 0.47
C GLY A 62 13.56 1.72 -0.71
N VAL A 63 12.41 1.22 -1.18
CA VAL A 63 11.64 1.79 -2.29
C VAL A 63 10.79 2.97 -1.81
N SER A 64 10.56 3.94 -2.68
CA SER A 64 9.55 4.98 -2.44
C SER A 64 8.20 4.53 -2.96
N ASN A 65 7.19 4.58 -2.10
CA ASN A 65 5.83 4.18 -2.40
C ASN A 65 4.90 5.40 -2.21
N PRO A 66 4.64 6.17 -3.29
CA PRO A 66 3.72 7.30 -3.20
C PRO A 66 2.32 6.82 -2.87
N ARG A 67 1.52 7.68 -2.25
CA ARG A 67 0.10 7.42 -2.01
C ARG A 67 -0.61 7.12 -3.33
N PRO A 68 -1.30 5.99 -3.47
CA PRO A 68 -2.13 5.72 -4.65
C PRO A 68 -3.23 6.77 -4.75
N ALA A 69 -3.38 7.40 -5.90
CA ALA A 69 -4.37 8.45 -6.14
C ALA A 69 -5.42 7.99 -7.16
N ASN A 70 -6.67 8.41 -6.95
CA ASN A 70 -7.74 8.16 -7.91
C ASN A 70 -7.60 9.14 -9.08
N ASP A 71 -7.09 8.66 -10.21
CA ASP A 71 -6.85 9.41 -11.44
C ASP A 71 -8.00 9.30 -12.46
N LYS A 72 -8.92 8.34 -12.23
CA LYS A 72 -10.11 8.10 -13.05
C LYS A 72 -11.34 8.03 -12.16
N PHE A 73 -12.50 8.31 -12.75
CA PHE A 73 -13.79 8.29 -12.08
C PHE A 73 -14.77 7.39 -12.81
N PRO A 74 -15.86 6.93 -12.15
CA PRO A 74 -16.93 6.22 -12.84
C PRO A 74 -17.48 7.02 -14.04
N SER A 75 -17.83 6.33 -15.11
CA SER A 75 -18.42 6.92 -16.32
C SER A 75 -19.88 7.35 -16.15
N THR A 76 -20.51 6.94 -15.06
CA THR A 76 -21.90 7.21 -14.69
C THR A 76 -21.96 7.94 -13.35
N ASP A 77 -23.15 8.44 -13.01
CA ASP A 77 -23.38 9.09 -11.72
C ASP A 77 -23.01 8.17 -10.55
N PHE A 78 -22.31 8.72 -9.59
CA PHE A 78 -21.91 8.03 -8.37
C PHE A 78 -21.97 8.96 -7.17
N GLU A 79 -22.07 8.37 -6.02
CA GLU A 79 -22.06 9.05 -4.73
C GLU A 79 -20.77 8.74 -3.97
N THR A 80 -20.08 9.77 -3.49
CA THR A 80 -18.94 9.56 -2.58
C THR A 80 -19.47 9.37 -1.17
N VAL A 81 -19.20 8.21 -0.59
CA VAL A 81 -19.62 7.81 0.75
C VAL A 81 -18.37 7.69 1.64
N ASN A 82 -18.45 8.26 2.83
CA ASN A 82 -17.42 8.11 3.86
C ASN A 82 -17.94 7.19 4.96
N LEU A 83 -17.24 6.10 5.21
CA LEU A 83 -17.54 5.14 6.26
C LEU A 83 -16.56 5.30 7.42
N SER A 84 -17.08 5.28 8.64
CA SER A 84 -16.27 5.33 9.87
C SER A 84 -15.92 3.92 10.31
N SER A 85 -14.63 3.58 10.25
CA SER A 85 -14.08 2.32 10.72
C SER A 85 -12.92 2.61 11.69
N ASN A 86 -11.89 1.80 11.74
CA ASN A 86 -10.65 2.13 12.45
C ASN A 86 -9.93 3.38 11.86
N ARG A 87 -10.26 3.75 10.63
CA ARG A 87 -9.98 5.01 9.94
C ARG A 87 -11.21 5.38 9.11
N ARG A 88 -11.38 6.65 8.75
CA ARG A 88 -12.38 7.05 7.77
C ARG A 88 -11.93 6.53 6.39
N ILE A 89 -12.80 5.76 5.75
CA ILE A 89 -12.59 5.22 4.41
C ILE A 89 -13.55 5.87 3.43
N GLU A 90 -13.06 6.20 2.25
CA GLU A 90 -13.84 6.81 1.17
C GLU A 90 -14.21 5.76 0.13
N CYS A 91 -15.49 5.73 -0.20
CA CYS A 91 -16.06 4.79 -1.16
C CYS A 91 -16.75 5.54 -2.29
N TRP A 92 -16.86 4.91 -3.46
CA TRP A 92 -17.76 5.32 -4.53
C TRP A 92 -18.90 4.33 -4.66
N ASN A 93 -20.12 4.80 -4.48
CA ASN A 93 -21.34 4.03 -4.64
C ASN A 93 -21.94 4.34 -6.02
N VAL A 94 -21.94 3.35 -6.92
CA VAL A 94 -22.53 3.43 -8.24
C VAL A 94 -23.82 2.62 -8.24
N LYS A 95 -24.95 3.28 -8.50
CA LYS A 95 -26.29 2.69 -8.45
C LYS A 95 -26.79 2.36 -9.86
N VAL A 96 -27.61 1.32 -9.96
CA VAL A 96 -28.36 0.97 -11.18
C VAL A 96 -29.85 0.95 -10.86
N SER A 97 -30.68 1.08 -11.89
CA SER A 97 -32.14 0.94 -11.76
C SER A 97 -32.49 -0.53 -11.52
N ASN A 98 -33.31 -0.82 -10.49
CA ASN A 98 -33.74 -2.18 -10.10
C ASN A 98 -32.56 -3.14 -9.87
N PRO A 99 -31.68 -2.88 -8.88
CA PRO A 99 -30.48 -3.66 -8.69
C PRO A 99 -30.78 -5.09 -8.23
N LYS A 100 -30.05 -6.06 -8.73
CA LYS A 100 -30.04 -7.46 -8.26
C LYS A 100 -29.39 -7.61 -6.88
N GLY A 101 -28.58 -6.63 -6.50
CA GLY A 101 -27.82 -6.61 -5.25
C GLY A 101 -26.70 -5.58 -5.33
N THR A 102 -25.83 -5.54 -4.33
CA THR A 102 -24.64 -4.67 -4.30
C THR A 102 -23.39 -5.53 -4.19
N VAL A 103 -22.41 -5.26 -5.03
CA VAL A 103 -21.09 -5.89 -4.99
C VAL A 103 -20.07 -4.88 -4.48
N ILE A 104 -19.33 -5.27 -3.46
CA ILE A 104 -18.28 -4.43 -2.87
C ILE A 104 -16.94 -4.80 -3.50
N LEU A 105 -16.21 -3.82 -4.00
CA LEU A 105 -14.95 -3.99 -4.71
C LEU A 105 -13.80 -3.39 -3.91
N PHE A 106 -12.85 -4.24 -3.56
CA PHE A 106 -11.63 -3.86 -2.85
C PHE A 106 -10.42 -3.97 -3.76
N HIS A 107 -9.55 -2.97 -3.71
CA HIS A 107 -8.27 -2.98 -4.43
C HIS A 107 -7.20 -3.78 -3.68
N GLY A 108 -6.13 -4.18 -4.39
CA GLY A 108 -4.97 -4.85 -3.79
C GLY A 108 -3.96 -3.86 -3.17
N PHE A 109 -2.84 -4.42 -2.70
CA PHE A 109 -1.71 -3.64 -2.14
C PHE A 109 -1.26 -2.53 -3.10
N SER A 110 -1.02 -1.33 -2.56
CA SER A 110 -0.60 -0.14 -3.32
C SER A 110 -1.53 0.21 -4.49
N GLY A 111 -2.80 -0.18 -4.41
CA GLY A 111 -3.86 0.18 -5.34
C GLY A 111 -4.79 1.26 -4.78
N GLN A 112 -5.81 1.59 -5.58
CA GLN A 112 -6.87 2.53 -5.23
C GLN A 112 -8.19 2.06 -5.86
N LYS A 113 -9.32 2.60 -5.40
CA LYS A 113 -10.65 2.20 -5.90
C LYS A 113 -10.84 2.45 -7.41
N SER A 114 -10.19 3.47 -7.98
CA SER A 114 -10.27 3.73 -9.42
C SER A 114 -9.66 2.60 -10.27
N SER A 115 -8.80 1.75 -9.71
CA SER A 115 -8.29 0.56 -10.41
C SER A 115 -9.31 -0.57 -10.56
N MET A 116 -10.48 -0.45 -9.91
CA MET A 116 -11.58 -1.42 -9.99
C MET A 116 -12.70 -0.99 -10.95
N LEU A 117 -12.57 0.16 -11.63
CA LEU A 117 -13.62 0.72 -12.48
C LEU A 117 -14.06 -0.24 -13.60
N ASP A 118 -13.12 -0.92 -14.26
CA ASP A 118 -13.46 -1.89 -15.33
C ASP A 118 -14.34 -3.03 -14.82
N LYS A 119 -14.08 -3.51 -13.58
CA LYS A 119 -14.89 -4.55 -12.94
C LYS A 119 -16.26 -4.01 -12.50
N ALA A 120 -16.28 -2.79 -11.99
CA ALA A 120 -17.52 -2.12 -11.61
C ALA A 120 -18.45 -1.94 -12.81
N GLU A 121 -17.90 -1.57 -13.97
CA GLU A 121 -18.67 -1.41 -15.20
C GLU A 121 -19.31 -2.72 -15.66
N ILE A 122 -18.54 -3.82 -15.69
CA ILE A 122 -19.06 -5.16 -16.03
C ILE A 122 -20.20 -5.57 -15.08
N LEU A 123 -20.05 -5.32 -13.77
CA LEU A 123 -21.06 -5.65 -12.78
C LEU A 123 -22.32 -4.77 -12.92
N ARG A 124 -22.12 -3.50 -13.25
CA ARG A 124 -23.22 -2.56 -13.55
C ARG A 124 -24.04 -3.04 -14.75
N GLU A 125 -23.40 -3.45 -15.84
CA GLU A 125 -24.06 -4.03 -17.01
C GLU A 125 -24.85 -5.30 -16.68
N GLN A 126 -24.39 -6.06 -15.69
CA GLN A 126 -25.10 -7.24 -15.18
C GLN A 126 -26.25 -6.89 -14.22
N GLY A 127 -26.46 -5.62 -13.89
CA GLY A 127 -27.54 -5.13 -13.02
C GLY A 127 -27.23 -5.13 -11.53
N PHE A 128 -25.97 -4.99 -11.15
CA PHE A 128 -25.56 -4.84 -9.74
C PHE A 128 -25.16 -3.40 -9.42
N ASN A 129 -25.53 -2.93 -8.23
CA ASN A 129 -24.85 -1.79 -7.65
C ASN A 129 -23.40 -2.15 -7.33
N THR A 130 -22.49 -1.17 -7.37
CA THR A 130 -21.11 -1.40 -6.94
C THR A 130 -20.67 -0.38 -5.91
N LEU A 131 -19.99 -0.85 -4.87
CA LEU A 131 -19.33 -0.01 -3.87
C LEU A 131 -17.82 -0.22 -4.02
N LEU A 132 -17.13 0.77 -4.58
CA LEU A 132 -15.68 0.75 -4.73
C LEU A 132 -15.04 1.40 -3.51
N VAL A 133 -14.13 0.72 -2.85
CA VAL A 133 -13.58 1.13 -1.55
C VAL A 133 -12.09 1.46 -1.67
N ASP A 134 -11.69 2.63 -1.15
CA ASP A 134 -10.28 2.89 -0.84
C ASP A 134 -9.97 2.41 0.58
N PHE A 135 -9.01 1.54 0.74
CA PHE A 135 -8.47 1.22 2.06
C PHE A 135 -7.66 2.39 2.63
N MET A 136 -7.42 2.38 3.93
CA MET A 136 -6.57 3.37 4.58
C MET A 136 -5.22 3.52 3.85
N GLY A 137 -4.72 4.75 3.76
CA GLY A 137 -3.49 5.06 3.03
C GLY A 137 -3.63 5.10 1.51
N SER A 138 -4.83 4.92 0.96
CA SER A 138 -5.10 4.98 -0.49
C SER A 138 -6.19 6.00 -0.81
N GLY A 139 -6.12 6.57 -2.00
CA GLY A 139 -7.11 7.49 -2.55
C GLY A 139 -7.55 8.58 -1.58
N GLY A 140 -8.86 8.71 -1.37
CA GLY A 140 -9.46 9.68 -0.46
C GLY A 140 -9.60 9.24 1.00
N SER A 141 -9.19 8.00 1.34
CA SER A 141 -9.25 7.47 2.70
C SER A 141 -8.17 8.03 3.61
N GLU A 142 -8.39 8.05 4.90
CA GLU A 142 -7.40 8.52 5.89
C GLU A 142 -6.23 7.56 6.08
N GLY A 143 -5.21 8.05 6.79
CA GLY A 143 -4.00 7.29 7.11
C GLY A 143 -2.96 7.34 6.00
N ASN A 144 -1.78 6.84 6.30
CA ASN A 144 -0.62 6.83 5.40
C ASN A 144 0.09 5.48 5.41
N GLN A 145 -0.61 4.42 5.82
CA GLN A 145 -0.03 3.09 5.98
C GLN A 145 -0.96 2.01 5.48
N THR A 146 -0.39 0.86 5.21
CA THR A 146 -1.11 -0.40 5.02
C THR A 146 -0.55 -1.46 5.96
N THR A 147 -1.38 -2.34 6.44
CA THR A 147 -0.99 -3.49 7.28
C THR A 147 -1.13 -4.81 6.54
N ILE A 148 -1.32 -4.74 5.23
CA ILE A 148 -1.44 -5.91 4.33
C ILE A 148 -2.57 -6.85 4.81
N GLY A 149 -3.71 -6.26 5.18
CA GLY A 149 -4.93 -6.97 5.53
C GLY A 149 -5.29 -6.99 7.02
N PHE A 150 -4.36 -6.75 7.95
CA PHE A 150 -4.66 -6.86 9.38
C PHE A 150 -5.68 -5.79 9.85
N LEU A 151 -5.38 -4.50 9.65
CA LEU A 151 -6.32 -3.43 9.96
C LEU A 151 -7.39 -3.25 8.89
N GLU A 152 -7.07 -3.57 7.64
CA GLU A 152 -8.02 -3.50 6.52
C GLU A 152 -9.19 -4.48 6.70
N ALA A 153 -9.01 -5.58 7.44
CA ALA A 153 -10.10 -6.51 7.77
C ALA A 153 -11.27 -5.84 8.52
N GLU A 154 -10.99 -4.87 9.39
CA GLU A 154 -12.05 -4.08 10.05
C GLU A 154 -12.78 -3.17 9.06
N GLN A 155 -12.09 -2.62 8.08
CA GLN A 155 -12.68 -1.77 7.04
C GLN A 155 -13.60 -2.59 6.13
N VAL A 156 -13.20 -3.83 5.81
CA VAL A 156 -14.06 -4.78 5.07
C VAL A 156 -15.36 -5.08 5.83
N LYS A 157 -15.29 -5.29 7.16
CA LYS A 157 -16.47 -5.54 7.99
C LYS A 157 -17.42 -4.33 8.09
N THR A 158 -16.87 -3.12 7.91
CA THR A 158 -17.64 -1.88 7.99
C THR A 158 -18.46 -1.62 6.71
N CYS A 159 -18.01 -2.16 5.56
CA CYS A 159 -18.70 -2.05 4.28
C CYS A 159 -19.87 -3.03 4.16
#